data_3edbab7a79438ca34c95b0d8a97e7b18
#
_entry.id   3edbab7a79438ca34c95b0d8a97e7b18
#
_cell.length_a   1.000
_cell.length_b   1.000
_cell.length_c   1.000
_cell.angle_alpha   90.00
_cell.angle_beta   90.00
_cell.angle_gamma   90.00
#
_symmetry.space_group_name_H-M   'P 1'
#
loop_
_entity.id
_entity.type
_entity.pdbx_description
1 polymer ?
#
loop_
_entity_poly.entity_id
_entity_poly.type
_entity_poly.pdbx_seq_one_letter_code
_entity_poly.pdbx_strand_id
1 'polypeptide(L)'
;LSGGMAQRVALVRTLINEPEILLLDEPLGALDEFTRMNMQDEILNIWSQKKQLALMVTHSIDEAVYMGTRVLVMESNPGRIVADIRIDEDFPRDRSSASFVEYRNEILNRLHFGGKKTE
;
A
#
# COMPACT_ATOMS: atom_id res chain seq x y z
N LEU A 1 4.67 18.79 -18.15
CA LEU A 1 4.28 17.51 -17.57
C LEU A 1 3.12 17.69 -16.65
N SER A 2 2.20 16.74 -16.64
CA SER A 2 1.15 16.71 -15.65
C SER A 2 1.76 16.35 -14.30
N GLY A 3 1.03 16.65 -13.22
CA GLY A 3 1.45 16.28 -11.89
C GLY A 3 1.66 14.79 -11.76
N GLY A 4 0.78 14.00 -12.39
CA GLY A 4 0.90 12.55 -12.35
C GLY A 4 2.14 12.05 -13.05
N MET A 5 2.48 12.64 -14.20
CA MET A 5 3.70 12.24 -14.90
C MET A 5 4.95 12.62 -14.14
N ALA A 6 4.97 13.80 -13.53
CA ALA A 6 6.11 14.21 -12.74
C ALA A 6 6.33 13.27 -11.56
N GLN A 7 5.25 12.87 -10.90
CA GLN A 7 5.33 11.95 -9.78
C GLN A 7 5.81 10.57 -10.23
N ARG A 8 5.32 10.11 -11.36
CA ARG A 8 5.75 8.84 -11.92
C ARG A 8 7.26 8.83 -12.19
N VAL A 9 7.77 9.89 -12.80
CA VAL A 9 9.19 9.98 -13.10
C VAL A 9 10.01 9.98 -11.81
N ALA A 10 9.55 10.70 -10.79
CA ALA A 10 10.26 10.76 -9.52
C ALA A 10 10.29 9.38 -8.85
N LEU A 11 9.18 8.65 -8.89
CA LEU A 11 9.13 7.33 -8.30
C LEU A 11 10.04 6.34 -9.02
N VAL A 12 9.99 6.35 -10.35
CA VAL A 12 10.83 5.44 -11.14
C VAL A 12 12.30 5.74 -10.88
N ARG A 13 12.67 7.03 -10.80
CA ARG A 13 14.04 7.39 -10.53
C ARG A 13 14.51 6.87 -9.16
N THR A 14 13.65 7.01 -8.15
CA THR A 14 13.96 6.54 -6.82
C THR A 14 14.18 5.03 -6.82
N LEU A 15 13.31 4.30 -7.49
CA LEU A 15 13.41 2.83 -7.54
C LEU A 15 14.64 2.36 -8.30
N ILE A 16 14.97 3.04 -9.39
CA ILE A 16 16.10 2.66 -10.22
C ILE A 16 17.43 2.84 -9.50
N ASN A 17 17.51 3.82 -8.61
CA ASN A 17 18.73 4.05 -7.84
C ASN A 17 18.99 2.95 -6.79
N GLU A 18 18.07 2.03 -6.64
CA GLU A 18 18.25 0.83 -5.83
C GLU A 18 18.67 1.12 -4.39
N PRO A 19 17.89 1.91 -3.66
CA PRO A 19 18.20 2.14 -2.25
C PRO A 19 18.03 0.83 -1.47
N GLU A 20 18.77 0.67 -0.39
CA GLU A 20 18.60 -0.51 0.45
C GLU A 20 17.24 -0.51 1.10
N ILE A 21 16.75 0.64 1.52
CA ILE A 21 15.43 0.79 2.10
C ILE A 21 14.72 1.89 1.35
N LEU A 22 13.53 1.57 0.85
CA LEU A 22 12.73 2.52 0.12
C LEU A 22 11.60 3.01 1.01
N LEU A 23 11.54 4.29 1.26
CA LEU A 23 10.49 4.89 2.08
C LEU A 23 9.59 5.73 1.20
N LEU A 24 8.30 5.39 1.16
CA LEU A 24 7.32 6.11 0.37
C LEU A 24 6.18 6.57 1.26
N ASP A 25 5.96 7.87 1.31
CA ASP A 25 4.91 8.44 2.16
C ASP A 25 3.80 8.94 1.27
N GLU A 26 2.72 8.19 1.20
CA GLU A 26 1.54 8.47 0.38
C GLU A 26 1.92 8.84 -1.05
N PRO A 27 2.69 8.00 -1.70
CA PRO A 27 3.29 8.38 -2.99
C PRO A 27 2.27 8.59 -4.10
N LEU A 28 1.08 8.02 -3.97
CA LEU A 28 0.08 8.07 -5.02
C LEU A 28 -1.18 8.82 -4.59
N GLY A 29 -1.13 9.54 -3.48
CA GLY A 29 -2.31 10.14 -2.90
C GLY A 29 -2.94 11.24 -3.75
N ALA A 30 -2.15 11.93 -4.56
CA ALA A 30 -2.67 13.04 -5.37
C ALA A 30 -3.19 12.61 -6.73
N LEU A 31 -3.11 11.32 -7.07
CA LEU A 31 -3.49 10.84 -8.39
C LEU A 31 -4.95 10.43 -8.42
N ASP A 32 -5.57 10.52 -9.59
CA ASP A 32 -6.91 9.98 -9.75
C ASP A 32 -6.84 8.45 -9.66
N GLU A 33 -8.00 7.83 -9.53
CA GLU A 33 -8.05 6.40 -9.23
C GLU A 33 -7.42 5.57 -10.34
N PHE A 34 -7.71 5.89 -11.58
CA PHE A 34 -7.21 5.09 -12.70
C PHE A 34 -5.70 5.18 -12.83
N THR A 35 -5.18 6.39 -12.73
CA THR A 35 -3.74 6.61 -12.79
C THR A 35 -3.05 5.94 -11.60
N ARG A 36 -3.67 6.01 -10.42
CA ARG A 36 -3.12 5.39 -9.23
C ARG A 36 -2.99 3.89 -9.40
N MET A 37 -4.02 3.23 -9.96
CA MET A 37 -3.97 1.80 -10.17
C MET A 37 -2.85 1.41 -11.13
N ASN A 38 -2.68 2.18 -12.19
CA ASN A 38 -1.60 1.92 -13.14
C ASN A 38 -0.23 2.09 -12.49
N MET A 39 -0.10 3.10 -11.64
CA MET A 39 1.18 3.33 -10.96
C MET A 39 1.46 2.25 -9.93
N GLN A 40 0.43 1.73 -9.27
CA GLN A 40 0.62 0.62 -8.34
C GLN A 40 1.24 -0.56 -9.06
N ASP A 41 0.72 -0.89 -10.24
CA ASP A 41 1.25 -2.02 -11.01
C ASP A 41 2.68 -1.76 -11.46
N GLU A 42 2.96 -0.54 -11.86
CA GLU A 42 4.30 -0.20 -12.31
C GLU A 42 5.32 -0.28 -11.19
N ILE A 43 4.95 0.23 -10.01
CA ILE A 43 5.84 0.16 -8.85
C ILE A 43 6.09 -1.30 -8.47
N LEU A 44 5.04 -2.11 -8.44
CA LEU A 44 5.19 -3.53 -8.10
C LEU A 44 6.07 -4.26 -9.10
N ASN A 45 5.93 -3.93 -10.38
CA ASN A 45 6.74 -4.55 -11.40
C ASN A 45 8.23 -4.22 -11.23
N ILE A 46 8.54 -2.97 -10.93
CA ILE A 46 9.92 -2.58 -10.71
C ILE A 46 10.45 -3.20 -9.41
N TRP A 47 9.67 -3.14 -8.34
CA TRP A 47 10.07 -3.71 -7.06
C TRP A 47 10.33 -5.21 -7.16
N SER A 48 9.53 -5.92 -7.96
CA SER A 48 9.66 -7.37 -8.05
C SER A 48 11.01 -7.79 -8.61
N GLN A 49 11.67 -6.90 -9.33
CA GLN A 49 12.98 -7.20 -9.91
C GLN A 49 14.10 -7.02 -8.90
N LYS A 50 13.95 -6.13 -7.95
CA LYS A 50 15.01 -5.84 -6.97
C LYS A 50 14.67 -6.35 -5.59
N LYS A 51 13.43 -6.31 -5.21
CA LYS A 51 12.94 -6.79 -3.91
C LYS A 51 13.65 -6.18 -2.72
N GLN A 52 13.97 -4.90 -2.81
CA GLN A 52 14.52 -4.21 -1.66
C GLN A 52 13.43 -4.05 -0.61
N LEU A 53 13.83 -3.78 0.62
CA LEU A 53 12.87 -3.50 1.67
C LEU A 53 12.17 -2.18 1.37
N ALA A 54 10.86 -2.21 1.31
CA ALA A 54 10.08 -1.02 1.01
C ALA A 54 9.03 -0.82 2.09
N LEU A 55 8.92 0.41 2.57
CA LEU A 55 7.93 0.79 3.55
C LEU A 55 7.10 1.90 2.95
N MET A 56 5.79 1.67 2.83
CA MET A 56 4.90 2.67 2.25
C MET A 56 3.83 3.05 3.25
N VAL A 57 3.61 4.35 3.39
CA VAL A 57 2.53 4.86 4.22
C VAL A 57 1.39 5.26 3.30
N THR A 58 0.18 4.81 3.60
CA THR A 58 -0.99 5.15 2.79
C THR A 58 -2.23 5.19 3.67
N HIS A 59 -3.20 6.02 3.28
CA HIS A 59 -4.50 6.05 3.92
C HIS A 59 -5.49 5.15 3.18
N SER A 60 -5.09 4.55 2.07
CA SER A 60 -5.97 3.70 1.28
C SER A 60 -5.79 2.26 1.69
N ILE A 61 -6.86 1.67 2.23
CA ILE A 61 -6.83 0.26 2.61
C ILE A 61 -6.62 -0.61 1.38
N ASP A 62 -7.30 -0.28 0.28
CA ASP A 62 -7.17 -1.04 -0.96
C ASP A 62 -5.74 -1.04 -1.46
N GLU A 63 -5.06 0.10 -1.38
CA GLU A 63 -3.67 0.18 -1.80
C GLU A 63 -2.78 -0.69 -0.92
N ALA A 64 -3.01 -0.66 0.38
CA ALA A 64 -2.22 -1.46 1.31
C ALA A 64 -2.37 -2.95 1.01
N VAL A 65 -3.60 -3.41 0.76
CA VAL A 65 -3.83 -4.82 0.46
C VAL A 65 -3.28 -5.20 -0.92
N TYR A 66 -3.39 -4.28 -1.87
CA TYR A 66 -2.94 -4.59 -3.23
C TYR A 66 -1.42 -4.66 -3.31
N MET A 67 -0.72 -3.82 -2.60
CA MET A 67 0.72 -3.69 -2.75
C MET A 67 1.55 -4.32 -1.64
N GLY A 68 0.98 -4.48 -0.44
CA GLY A 68 1.78 -4.89 0.70
C GLY A 68 1.92 -6.39 0.82
N THR A 69 3.07 -6.84 1.31
CA THR A 69 3.22 -8.22 1.74
C THR A 69 2.91 -8.33 3.21
N ARG A 70 2.96 -7.22 3.92
CA ARG A 70 2.66 -7.14 5.33
C ARG A 70 2.08 -5.76 5.58
N VAL A 71 0.95 -5.69 6.24
CA VAL A 71 0.26 -4.44 6.48
C VAL A 71 0.24 -4.18 7.98
N LEU A 72 0.79 -3.05 8.39
CA LEU A 72 0.75 -2.62 9.77
C LEU A 72 -0.34 -1.58 9.89
N VAL A 73 -1.35 -1.88 10.70
CA VAL A 73 -2.48 -0.98 10.88
C VAL A 73 -2.20 -0.10 12.09
N MET A 74 -2.25 1.21 11.90
CA MET A 74 -1.91 2.14 12.96
C MET A 74 -3.09 2.99 13.37
N GLU A 75 -3.12 3.25 14.66
CA GLU A 75 -4.12 4.12 15.25
C GLU A 75 -3.42 5.41 15.66
N SER A 76 -4.07 6.56 15.50
CA SER A 76 -3.35 7.79 15.62
C SER A 76 -3.38 8.45 16.99
N ASN A 77 -4.22 8.09 17.90
CA ASN A 77 -4.29 8.75 19.22
C ASN A 77 -4.38 7.76 20.36
N PRO A 78 -3.26 7.26 20.89
CA PRO A 78 -1.89 7.61 20.50
C PRO A 78 -1.46 6.83 19.28
N GLY A 79 -0.39 7.25 18.65
CA GLY A 79 0.15 6.52 17.51
C GLY A 79 0.66 5.17 17.97
N ARG A 80 0.05 4.11 17.47
CA ARG A 80 0.49 2.75 17.80
C ARG A 80 0.00 1.78 16.75
N ILE A 81 0.67 0.64 16.68
CA ILE A 81 0.28 -0.41 15.77
C ILE A 81 -0.78 -1.26 16.44
N VAL A 82 -1.95 -1.37 15.82
CA VAL A 82 -3.05 -2.16 16.40
C VAL A 82 -3.24 -3.49 15.67
N ALA A 83 -2.60 -3.70 14.54
CA ALA A 83 -2.66 -4.99 13.85
C ALA A 83 -1.46 -5.13 12.93
N ASP A 84 -1.06 -6.36 12.69
CA ASP A 84 0.05 -6.71 11.83
C ASP A 84 -0.45 -7.88 11.00
N ILE A 85 -0.77 -7.64 9.74
CA ILE A 85 -1.46 -8.60 8.91
C ILE A 85 -0.58 -8.97 7.73
N ARG A 86 -0.29 -10.26 7.59
CA ARG A 86 0.45 -10.76 6.44
C ARG A 86 -0.53 -11.00 5.29
N ILE A 87 -0.20 -10.52 4.13
CA ILE A 87 -1.03 -10.73 2.95
C ILE A 87 -0.43 -11.90 2.16
N ASP A 88 -1.08 -13.05 2.26
CA ASP A 88 -0.59 -14.28 1.64
C ASP A 88 -1.19 -14.45 0.25
N GLU A 89 -0.91 -13.53 -0.62
CA GLU A 89 -1.37 -13.58 -2.00
C GLU A 89 -0.22 -13.21 -2.90
N ASP A 90 -0.04 -13.96 -3.96
CA ASP A 90 1.01 -13.68 -4.92
C ASP A 90 0.65 -12.45 -5.76
N PHE A 91 1.64 -11.81 -6.31
CA PHE A 91 1.42 -10.72 -7.28
C PHE A 91 1.37 -11.30 -8.69
N PRO A 92 0.60 -10.71 -9.59
CA PRO A 92 -0.33 -9.60 -9.37
C PRO A 92 -1.58 -10.06 -8.64
N ARG A 93 -2.18 -9.16 -7.88
CA ARG A 93 -3.37 -9.48 -7.10
C ARG A 93 -4.63 -9.01 -7.81
N ASP A 94 -5.75 -9.65 -7.48
CA ASP A 94 -7.03 -9.33 -8.07
C ASP A 94 -7.85 -8.54 -7.06
N ARG A 95 -8.10 -7.27 -7.35
CA ARG A 95 -8.82 -6.38 -6.46
C ARG A 95 -10.27 -6.81 -6.22
N SER A 96 -10.79 -7.71 -7.05
CA SER A 96 -12.16 -8.16 -6.91
C SER A 96 -12.27 -9.57 -6.33
N SER A 97 -11.17 -10.18 -5.93
CA SER A 97 -11.23 -11.53 -5.40
C SER A 97 -11.82 -11.55 -3.99
N ALA A 98 -12.33 -12.70 -3.59
CA ALA A 98 -12.87 -12.86 -2.25
C ALA A 98 -11.81 -12.67 -1.18
N SER A 99 -10.60 -13.15 -1.41
CA SER A 99 -9.53 -12.99 -0.44
C SER A 99 -9.13 -11.53 -0.28
N PHE A 100 -9.14 -10.78 -1.35
CA PHE A 100 -8.84 -9.34 -1.28
C PHE A 100 -9.87 -8.65 -0.39
N VAL A 101 -11.14 -8.96 -0.58
CA VAL A 101 -12.21 -8.37 0.20
C VAL A 101 -12.09 -8.75 1.67
N GLU A 102 -11.69 -9.99 1.96
CA GLU A 102 -11.51 -10.43 3.33
C GLU A 102 -10.40 -9.67 4.04
N TYR A 103 -9.25 -9.49 3.39
CA TYR A 103 -8.16 -8.70 3.96
C TYR A 103 -8.59 -7.26 4.17
N ARG A 104 -9.28 -6.69 3.20
CA ARG A 104 -9.75 -5.34 3.29
C ARG A 104 -10.70 -5.16 4.48
N ASN A 105 -11.62 -6.10 4.64
CA ASN A 105 -12.57 -6.05 5.76
C ASN A 105 -11.88 -6.23 7.10
N GLU A 106 -10.89 -7.08 7.16
CA GLU A 106 -10.15 -7.29 8.40
C GLU A 106 -9.45 -6.00 8.82
N ILE A 107 -8.81 -5.31 7.90
CA ILE A 107 -8.14 -4.06 8.20
C ILE A 107 -9.16 -3.00 8.62
N LEU A 108 -10.26 -2.93 7.90
CA LEU A 108 -11.30 -1.96 8.19
C LEU A 108 -11.86 -2.16 9.59
N ASN A 109 -12.09 -3.41 9.99
CA ASN A 109 -12.57 -3.71 11.31
C ASN A 109 -11.58 -3.28 12.39
N ARG A 110 -10.30 -3.50 12.15
CA ARG A 110 -9.29 -3.09 13.13
C ARG A 110 -9.23 -1.57 13.27
N LEU A 111 -9.41 -0.86 12.17
CA LEU A 111 -9.37 0.59 12.22
C LEU A 111 -10.61 1.19 12.87
N HIS A 112 -11.78 0.70 12.50
CA HIS A 112 -13.01 1.32 12.96
C HIS A 112 -13.53 0.74 14.26
N PHE A 113 -13.23 -0.51 14.53
CA PHE A 113 -13.84 -1.18 15.67
C PHE A 113 -12.83 -1.73 16.65
N GLY A 114 -11.56 -1.51 16.39
CA GLY A 114 -10.52 -2.09 17.19
C GLY A 114 -10.61 -1.75 18.64
N GLY A 115 -11.07 -0.60 18.97
CA GLY A 115 -11.24 -0.22 20.33
C GLY A 115 -12.67 -0.29 20.75
N LYS A 116 -13.61 -0.41 19.87
CA LYS A 116 -14.93 -0.31 20.23
C LYS A 116 -15.51 -1.54 20.35
N LYS A 117 -15.24 -2.47 20.16
CA LYS A 117 -15.75 -3.61 20.35
C LYS A 117 -17.04 -3.65 20.65
N THR A 118 -17.67 -3.48 20.35
CA THR A 118 -18.90 -3.40 20.61
C THR A 118 -19.52 -4.55 20.94
N GLU A 119 -19.48 -4.76 21.01
CA GLU A 119 -20.15 -5.46 21.33
C GLU A 119 -20.46 -5.96 21.21
#